data_8d25227b7d30a84b439dd4aaa4ae6e08
#
_entry.id   8d25227b7d30a84b439dd4aaa4ae6e08
#
_cell.length_a   1.000
_cell.length_b   1.000
_cell.length_c   1.000
_cell.angle_alpha   90.00
_cell.angle_beta   90.00
_cell.angle_gamma   90.00
#
_symmetry.space_group_name_H-M   'P 1'
#
loop_
_entity.id
_entity.type
_entity.pdbx_description
1 polymer ?
#
loop_
_entity_poly.entity_id
_entity_poly.type
_entity_poly.pdbx_seq_one_letter_code
_entity_poly.pdbx_strand_id
1 'polypeptide(L)' 'MTVKEIHQHDYTKGSVRYTIHVEESDSGVMWGTWNCHECNIGGSVSKGSKTVDDAVEAARSDPERHHTTNHQV' A
#
# COMPACT_ATOMS: atom_id res chain seq x y z
N MET A 1 -12.32 18.71 3.06
CA MET A 1 -11.46 17.63 3.59
C MET A 1 -10.38 17.29 2.57
N THR A 2 -9.13 17.39 2.98
CA THR A 2 -8.00 17.19 2.08
C THR A 2 -7.24 15.95 2.49
N VAL A 3 -6.93 15.11 1.52
CA VAL A 3 -6.07 13.94 1.71
C VAL A 3 -4.79 14.22 0.97
N LYS A 4 -3.67 13.97 1.62
CA LYS A 4 -2.36 14.29 1.09
C LYS A 4 -1.47 13.07 1.10
N GLU A 5 -0.85 12.78 -0.03
CA GLU A 5 0.16 11.72 -0.08
C GLU A 5 1.45 12.25 0.55
N ILE A 6 1.94 11.54 1.56
CA ILE A 6 3.12 11.96 2.32
C ILE A 6 4.31 11.04 2.17
N HIS A 7 4.11 9.86 1.56
CA HIS A 7 5.19 8.88 1.43
C HIS A 7 4.86 7.90 0.31
N GLN A 8 5.89 7.44 -0.38
CA GLN A 8 5.78 6.42 -1.41
C GLN A 8 6.89 5.40 -1.19
N HIS A 9 6.54 4.13 -1.28
CA HIS A 9 7.49 3.05 -1.11
C HIS A 9 7.31 2.04 -2.24
N ASP A 10 8.36 1.82 -3.01
CA ASP A 10 8.36 0.82 -4.08
C ASP A 10 9.12 -0.40 -3.61
N TYR A 11 8.61 -1.58 -3.92
CA TYR A 11 9.33 -2.81 -3.66
C TYR A 11 8.98 -3.86 -4.70
N THR A 12 9.80 -4.90 -4.76
CA THR A 12 9.63 -5.99 -5.70
C THR A 12 9.49 -7.30 -4.94
N LYS A 13 8.53 -8.11 -5.35
CA LYS A 13 8.37 -9.45 -4.79
C LYS A 13 8.40 -10.43 -5.95
N GLY A 14 9.42 -11.29 -5.98
CA GLY A 14 9.69 -12.09 -7.15
C GLY A 14 10.05 -11.16 -8.31
N SER A 15 9.35 -11.26 -9.42
CA SER A 15 9.55 -10.37 -10.55
C SER A 15 8.46 -9.30 -10.65
N VAL A 16 7.60 -9.20 -9.65
CA VAL A 16 6.45 -8.29 -9.67
C VAL A 16 6.76 -7.06 -8.84
N ARG A 17 6.52 -5.88 -9.42
CA ARG A 17 6.75 -4.61 -8.74
C ARG A 17 5.47 -4.10 -8.12
N TYR A 18 5.60 -3.62 -6.89
CA TYR A 18 4.49 -3.02 -6.14
C TYR A 18 4.88 -1.63 -5.66
N THR A 19 3.90 -0.76 -5.57
CA THR A 19 4.09 0.58 -5.01
C THR A 19 3.07 0.78 -3.90
N ILE A 20 3.52 1.31 -2.77
CA ILE A 20 2.67 1.66 -1.65
C ILE A 20 2.72 3.17 -1.48
N HIS A 21 1.55 3.81 -1.43
CA HIS A 21 1.43 5.23 -1.15
C HIS A 21 0.81 5.39 0.22
N VAL A 22 1.37 6.27 1.04
CA VAL A 22 0.80 6.60 2.34
C VAL A 22 0.15 7.96 2.23
N GLU A 23 -1.11 8.03 2.61
CA GLU A 23 -1.89 9.24 2.59
C GLU A 23 -2.29 9.62 4.00
N GLU A 24 -2.40 10.92 4.26
CA GLU A 24 -2.75 11.44 5.57
C GLU A 24 -3.98 12.34 5.45
N SER A 25 -4.94 12.13 6.35
CA SER A 25 -6.13 12.98 6.41
C SER A 25 -5.87 14.21 7.27
N ASP A 26 -6.81 15.15 7.24
CA ASP A 26 -6.74 16.36 8.07
C ASP A 26 -6.69 16.06 9.56
N SER A 27 -7.20 14.91 9.97
CA SER A 27 -7.20 14.52 11.38
C SER A 27 -5.90 13.83 11.80
N GLY A 28 -4.96 13.67 10.90
CA GLY A 28 -3.68 13.04 11.22
C GLY A 28 -3.68 11.52 11.11
N VAL A 29 -4.74 10.94 10.63
CA VAL A 29 -4.81 9.49 10.40
C VAL A 29 -4.17 9.17 9.06
N MET A 30 -3.31 8.16 9.06
CA MET A 30 -2.62 7.72 7.85
C MET A 30 -3.12 6.35 7.43
N TRP A 31 -3.13 6.12 6.12
CA TRP A 31 -3.44 4.80 5.59
C TRP A 31 -2.64 4.56 4.33
N GLY A 32 -2.53 3.29 3.95
CA GLY A 32 -1.78 2.91 2.75
C GLY A 32 -2.69 2.51 1.61
N THR A 33 -2.27 2.86 0.41
CA THR A 33 -2.83 2.32 -0.81
C THR A 33 -1.72 1.58 -1.54
N TRP A 34 -2.06 0.58 -2.31
CA TRP A 34 -1.05 -0.21 -3.02
C TRP A 34 -1.46 -0.41 -4.47
N ASN A 35 -0.45 -0.69 -5.28
CA ASN A 35 -0.67 -0.93 -6.71
C ASN A 35 0.26 -2.03 -7.20
N CYS A 36 -0.29 -2.98 -7.95
CA CYS A 36 0.49 -4.04 -8.59
C CYS A 36 0.71 -3.65 -10.05
N HIS A 37 1.96 -3.41 -10.43
CA HIS A 37 2.28 -2.97 -11.79
C HIS A 37 2.07 -4.05 -12.83
N GLU A 38 2.18 -5.31 -12.43
CA GLU A 38 1.99 -6.44 -13.35
C GLU A 38 0.53 -6.60 -13.76
N CYS A 39 -0.37 -6.54 -12.78
CA CYS A 39 -1.80 -6.74 -13.01
C CYS A 39 -2.55 -5.45 -13.27
N ASN A 40 -1.92 -4.32 -13.03
CA ASN A 40 -2.58 -3.01 -13.08
C ASN A 40 -3.78 -2.96 -12.13
N ILE A 41 -3.62 -3.55 -10.96
CA ILE A 41 -4.64 -3.62 -9.92
C ILE A 41 -4.08 -2.95 -8.67
N GLY A 42 -4.94 -2.31 -7.92
CA GLY A 42 -4.56 -1.71 -6.66
C GLY A 42 -5.70 -1.77 -5.67
N GLY A 43 -5.41 -1.32 -4.45
CA GLY A 43 -6.41 -1.27 -3.40
C GLY A 43 -6.00 -0.32 -2.30
N SER A 44 -6.91 -0.10 -1.37
CA SER A 44 -6.67 0.74 -0.21
C SER A 44 -6.86 -0.08 1.05
N VAL A 45 -6.01 0.18 2.04
CA VAL A 45 -6.16 -0.42 3.36
C VAL A 45 -6.96 0.55 4.22
N SER A 46 -8.11 0.12 4.70
CA SER A 46 -9.00 1.00 5.46
C SER A 46 -8.55 1.20 6.91
N LYS A 47 -7.59 0.43 7.37
CA LYS A 47 -7.08 0.54 8.73
C LYS A 47 -6.24 1.80 8.88
N GLY A 48 -6.64 2.68 9.79
CA GLY A 48 -5.89 3.89 10.09
C GLY A 48 -4.63 3.58 10.90
N SER A 49 -3.59 4.37 10.68
CA SER A 49 -2.33 4.26 11.40
C SER A 49 -1.89 5.64 11.85
N LYS A 50 -1.01 5.68 12.84
CA LYS A 50 -0.50 6.96 13.37
C LYS A 50 0.91 7.29 12.87
N THR A 51 1.57 6.33 12.23
CA THR A 51 2.92 6.54 11.69
C THR A 51 2.98 6.03 10.26
N VAL A 52 3.94 6.57 9.52
CA VAL A 52 4.17 6.13 8.13
C VAL A 52 4.57 4.65 8.11
N ASP A 53 5.43 4.23 9.02
CA ASP A 53 5.89 2.85 9.07
C ASP A 53 4.74 1.87 9.28
N ASP A 54 3.83 2.20 10.18
CA ASP A 54 2.65 1.35 10.44
C ASP A 54 1.74 1.31 9.22
N ALA A 55 1.55 2.44 8.55
CA ALA A 55 0.72 2.50 7.35
C ALA A 55 1.31 1.67 6.22
N VAL A 56 2.63 1.74 6.02
CA VAL A 56 3.32 0.96 5.00
C VAL A 56 3.19 -0.53 5.31
N GLU A 57 3.42 -0.91 6.56
CA GLU A 57 3.36 -2.31 6.96
C GLU A 57 1.94 -2.87 6.81
N ALA A 58 0.94 -2.12 7.20
CA ALA A 58 -0.45 -2.53 7.03
C ALA A 58 -0.80 -2.68 5.54
N ALA A 59 -0.31 -1.77 4.71
CA ALA A 59 -0.57 -1.81 3.27
C ALA A 59 0.13 -2.97 2.58
N ARG A 60 1.26 -3.43 3.12
CA ARG A 60 2.02 -4.52 2.49
C ARG A 60 1.31 -5.86 2.56
N SER A 61 0.45 -6.05 3.53
CA SER A 61 -0.23 -7.34 3.67
C SER A 61 -1.17 -7.64 2.51
N ASP A 62 -1.80 -6.62 1.92
CA ASP A 62 -2.69 -6.80 0.79
C ASP A 62 -1.96 -7.21 -0.48
N PRO A 63 -0.90 -6.50 -0.92
CA PRO A 63 -0.16 -6.92 -2.10
C PRO A 63 0.54 -8.27 -1.91
N GLU A 64 0.96 -8.61 -0.70
CA GLU A 64 1.53 -9.93 -0.45
C GLU A 64 0.49 -11.02 -0.62
N ARG A 65 -0.73 -10.80 -0.14
CA ARG A 65 -1.82 -11.74 -0.34
C ARG A 65 -2.17 -11.85 -1.83
N HIS A 66 -2.22 -10.72 -2.53
CA HIS A 66 -2.46 -10.68 -3.96
C HIS A 66 -1.39 -11.49 -4.71
N HIS A 67 -0.13 -11.31 -4.34
CA HIS A 67 0.98 -12.01 -4.95
C HIS A 67 0.84 -13.53 -4.77
N THR A 68 0.52 -13.96 -3.56
CA THR A 68 0.33 -15.36 -3.26
C THR A 68 -0.80 -15.97 -4.07
N THR A 69 -1.89 -15.22 -4.25
CA THR A 69 -3.05 -15.71 -4.96
C THR A 69 -2.87 -15.71 -6.48
N ASN A 70 -2.22 -14.69 -7.03
CA ASN A 70 -2.20 -14.46 -8.48
C ASN A 70 -0.84 -14.68 -9.14
N HIS A 71 0.25 -14.57 -8.39
CA HIS A 71 1.61 -14.63 -8.94
C HIS A 71 2.46 -15.74 -8.38
N GLN A 72 1.96 -16.48 -7.41
CA GLN A 72 2.73 -17.56 -6.84
C GLN A 72 2.86 -18.69 -7.84
N VAL A 73 4.08 -19.13 -8.01
CA VAL A 73 4.42 -20.23 -8.92
C VAL A 73 4.67 -21.49 -8.10
#